data_b4d488e01de2c6be84340d5401890061
#
_entry.id   b4d488e01de2c6be84340d5401890061
#
_cell.length_a   1.000
_cell.length_b   1.000
_cell.length_c   1.000
_cell.angle_alpha   90.00
_cell.angle_beta   90.00
_cell.angle_gamma   90.00
#
_symmetry.space_group_name_H-M   'P 1'
#
loop_
_entity.id
_entity.type
_entity.pdbx_description
1 polymer ?
#
loop_
_entity_poly.entity_id
_entity_poly.type
_entity_poly.pdbx_seq_one_letter_code
_entity_poly.pdbx_strand_id
1 'polypeptide(L)'
;MKSLLPLLLVAAAAQAQTTTGKAPADPYSFSVDKYEIVRDADDFDGMAFGAKARVADNLRIAFSYADASSDAFALVSGVNLELDANRFSLGAEYDIPAGPGAVTLSLGYAQTSAEAEGGATGDAFNNRQIVLGARYGMSLGAGFTASLAVNHFISDFEAEAGFSTAPARAALAQRYDGSPTSVGLTLAYAPTDYLTIHLTYATEDSLLGLAGADNTISFGVRANF
;
A
#
# COMPACT_ATOMS: atom_id res chain seq x y z
N MET A 1 -7.58 5.92 26.89
CA MET A 1 -8.58 4.94 26.44
C MET A 1 -8.84 5.24 24.97
N LYS A 2 -8.06 4.62 24.06
CA LYS A 2 -8.26 4.78 22.61
C LYS A 2 -9.52 4.00 22.25
N SER A 3 -10.53 4.71 21.77
CA SER A 3 -11.76 4.11 21.26
C SER A 3 -11.44 3.32 20.02
N LEU A 4 -11.44 2.00 20.13
CA LEU A 4 -11.56 1.09 19.02
C LEU A 4 -12.87 1.39 18.30
N LEU A 5 -12.82 2.20 17.27
CA LEU A 5 -13.85 2.16 16.26
C LEU A 5 -13.55 0.91 15.40
N PRO A 6 -14.44 -0.06 15.36
CA PRO A 6 -14.32 -1.16 14.42
C PRO A 6 -14.76 -0.61 13.08
N LEU A 7 -13.85 -0.24 12.27
CA LEU A 7 -14.17 -0.01 10.89
C LEU A 7 -13.17 -0.78 10.09
N LEU A 8 -13.64 -1.87 9.66
CA LEU A 8 -14.08 -2.06 8.30
C LEU A 8 -13.47 -1.05 7.34
N LEU A 9 -12.77 -1.62 6.46
CA LEU A 9 -12.43 -1.16 5.17
C LEU A 9 -11.01 -0.69 5.10
N VAL A 10 -10.07 -1.33 4.44
CA VAL A 10 -9.88 -1.16 3.26
C VAL A 10 -8.79 -1.32 2.37
N ALA A 11 -8.81 -1.56 1.26
CA ALA A 11 -7.92 -2.12 0.35
C ALA A 11 -6.82 -1.27 -0.19
N ALA A 12 -5.72 -1.81 -0.12
CA ALA A 12 -4.47 -1.44 -0.65
C ALA A 12 -4.50 -0.89 -2.08
N ALA A 13 -3.88 0.21 -2.29
CA ALA A 13 -3.34 0.50 -3.61
C ALA A 13 -2.44 -0.69 -4.01
N ALA A 14 -2.41 -1.08 -5.24
CA ALA A 14 -1.54 -2.12 -5.78
C ALA A 14 -1.80 -3.58 -5.38
N GLN A 15 -2.96 -3.94 -4.91
CA GLN A 15 -3.26 -5.34 -4.64
C GLN A 15 -3.66 -6.09 -5.91
N ALA A 16 -3.02 -7.21 -6.14
CA ALA A 16 -3.34 -8.06 -7.24
C ALA A 16 -4.77 -8.57 -7.16
N GLN A 17 -5.63 -8.13 -8.05
CA GLN A 17 -6.86 -8.84 -8.33
C GLN A 17 -6.67 -9.72 -9.54
N THR A 18 -7.01 -10.97 -9.33
CA THR A 18 -7.11 -11.94 -10.39
C THR A 18 -8.36 -11.66 -11.20
N THR A 19 -8.20 -11.17 -12.40
CA THR A 19 -9.27 -11.24 -13.37
C THR A 19 -8.95 -12.39 -14.32
N THR A 20 -9.57 -13.53 -14.11
CA THR A 20 -9.84 -14.44 -15.23
C THR A 20 -10.79 -13.66 -16.14
N GLY A 21 -10.60 -13.59 -17.42
CA GLY A 21 -11.35 -12.77 -18.40
C GLY A 21 -12.89 -12.78 -18.31
N LYS A 22 -13.44 -13.20 -17.19
CA LYS A 22 -14.81 -13.11 -16.73
C LYS A 22 -14.82 -12.15 -15.56
N ALA A 23 -15.62 -11.11 -15.60
CA ALA A 23 -15.83 -10.21 -14.47
C ALA A 23 -16.05 -11.04 -13.19
N PRO A 24 -15.35 -10.74 -12.08
CA PRO A 24 -15.56 -11.49 -10.84
C PRO A 24 -17.04 -11.48 -10.49
N ALA A 25 -17.57 -12.63 -10.10
CA ALA A 25 -18.98 -12.78 -9.77
C ALA A 25 -19.35 -11.95 -8.53
N ASP A 26 -18.36 -11.73 -7.65
CA ASP A 26 -18.58 -11.16 -6.33
C ASP A 26 -18.46 -9.64 -6.34
N PRO A 27 -19.49 -8.92 -5.85
CA PRO A 27 -19.49 -7.46 -5.83
C PRO A 27 -18.56 -6.86 -4.77
N TYR A 28 -18.14 -7.64 -3.78
CA TYR A 28 -17.32 -7.15 -2.67
C TYR A 28 -16.11 -8.05 -2.43
N SER A 29 -15.01 -7.46 -2.00
CA SER A 29 -13.87 -8.21 -1.47
C SER A 29 -13.23 -7.50 -0.30
N PHE A 30 -12.63 -8.29 0.59
CA PHE A 30 -11.88 -7.83 1.75
C PHE A 30 -10.53 -8.54 1.79
N SER A 31 -9.44 -7.83 2.09
CA SER A 31 -8.09 -8.40 2.23
C SER A 31 -7.41 -7.99 3.52
N VAL A 32 -6.53 -8.88 3.99
CA VAL A 32 -5.59 -8.60 5.07
C VAL A 32 -4.22 -9.05 4.58
N ASP A 33 -3.25 -8.18 4.71
CA ASP A 33 -1.87 -8.39 4.28
C ASP A 33 -0.92 -8.08 5.42
N LYS A 34 0.05 -8.97 5.66
CA LYS A 34 1.28 -8.65 6.37
C LYS A 34 2.31 -8.20 5.34
N TYR A 35 3.05 -7.15 5.64
CA TYR A 35 4.08 -6.64 4.75
C TYR A 35 5.34 -6.20 5.49
N GLU A 36 6.42 -6.14 4.72
CA GLU A 36 7.72 -5.60 5.09
C GLU A 36 8.18 -4.67 3.97
N ILE A 37 8.63 -3.48 4.33
CA ILE A 37 9.24 -2.50 3.44
C ILE A 37 10.71 -2.44 3.81
N VAL A 38 11.57 -2.90 2.91
CA VAL A 38 13.02 -2.94 3.12
C VAL A 38 13.64 -1.61 2.71
N ARG A 39 14.45 -1.06 3.59
CA ARG A 39 15.19 0.20 3.42
C ARG A 39 16.58 0.06 4.05
N ASP A 40 17.53 0.90 3.63
CA ASP A 40 18.93 0.83 4.09
C ASP A 40 19.12 0.91 5.62
N ALA A 41 18.21 1.56 6.35
CA ALA A 41 18.42 1.80 7.79
C ALA A 41 17.14 1.86 8.63
N ASP A 42 15.97 1.75 8.05
CA ASP A 42 14.68 1.86 8.71
C ASP A 42 13.62 0.99 8.02
N ASP A 43 13.78 -0.31 8.13
CA ASP A 43 12.76 -1.26 7.65
C ASP A 43 11.44 -1.02 8.36
N PHE A 44 10.32 -1.14 7.64
CA PHE A 44 8.99 -1.07 8.21
C PHE A 44 8.30 -2.42 8.11
N ASP A 45 7.77 -2.88 9.24
CA ASP A 45 6.90 -4.04 9.34
C ASP A 45 5.46 -3.59 9.62
N GLY A 46 4.48 -4.19 8.95
CA GLY A 46 3.12 -3.76 9.16
C GLY A 46 2.03 -4.67 8.64
N MET A 47 0.80 -4.19 8.83
CA MET A 47 -0.43 -4.82 8.36
C MET A 47 -1.21 -3.86 7.48
N ALA A 48 -1.76 -4.39 6.39
CA ALA A 48 -2.67 -3.65 5.53
C ALA A 48 -4.03 -4.36 5.45
N PHE A 49 -5.07 -3.56 5.42
CA PHE A 49 -6.45 -4.02 5.33
C PHE A 49 -7.08 -3.50 4.07
N GLY A 50 -7.85 -4.35 3.38
CA GLY A 50 -8.38 -4.13 2.09
C GLY A 50 -9.86 -4.38 1.85
N ALA A 51 -10.69 -3.41 1.27
CA ALA A 51 -11.99 -3.69 0.70
C ALA A 51 -12.21 -3.01 -0.62
N LYS A 52 -12.94 -3.69 -1.48
CA LYS A 52 -13.37 -3.17 -2.76
C LYS A 52 -14.84 -3.48 -2.97
N ALA A 53 -15.51 -2.54 -3.61
CA ALA A 53 -16.90 -2.69 -4.02
C ALA A 53 -17.02 -2.44 -5.51
N ARG A 54 -17.71 -3.32 -6.23
CA ARG A 54 -18.07 -3.10 -7.63
C ARG A 54 -19.26 -2.15 -7.69
N VAL A 55 -19.11 -1.06 -8.42
CA VAL A 55 -20.15 -0.06 -8.60
C VAL A 55 -20.71 -0.08 -10.03
N ALA A 56 -19.98 -0.68 -10.98
CA ALA A 56 -20.42 -0.98 -12.33
C ALA A 56 -19.64 -2.17 -12.88
N ASP A 57 -19.99 -2.71 -14.05
CA ASP A 57 -19.41 -3.95 -14.60
C ASP A 57 -17.88 -3.96 -14.61
N ASN A 58 -17.26 -2.85 -14.93
CA ASN A 58 -15.81 -2.72 -15.03
C ASN A 58 -15.23 -1.72 -14.01
N LEU A 59 -16.05 -1.16 -13.11
CA LEU A 59 -15.63 -0.12 -12.17
C LEU A 59 -15.77 -0.59 -10.73
N ARG A 60 -14.70 -0.44 -9.97
CA ARG A 60 -14.65 -0.70 -8.53
C ARG A 60 -14.18 0.54 -7.78
N ILE A 61 -14.71 0.72 -6.59
CA ILE A 61 -14.15 1.61 -5.58
C ILE A 61 -13.31 0.76 -4.64
N ALA A 62 -12.13 1.25 -4.36
CA ALA A 62 -11.18 0.61 -3.47
C ALA A 62 -10.84 1.57 -2.33
N PHE A 63 -10.72 1.03 -1.20
CA PHE A 63 -10.39 1.76 -0.02
C PHE A 63 -9.29 1.02 0.76
N SER A 64 -8.21 1.61 1.44
CA SER A 64 -7.14 0.97 2.22
C SER A 64 -6.75 1.67 3.50
N TYR A 65 -6.44 0.86 4.48
CA TYR A 65 -5.73 1.25 5.67
C TYR A 65 -4.51 0.35 5.84
N ALA A 66 -3.39 0.95 6.13
CA ALA A 66 -2.17 0.23 6.50
C ALA A 66 -1.56 0.90 7.73
N ASP A 67 -0.96 0.11 8.60
CA ASP A 67 -0.13 0.58 9.69
C ASP A 67 1.20 -0.18 9.71
N ALA A 68 2.27 0.50 10.07
CA ALA A 68 3.61 -0.05 10.16
C ALA A 68 4.44 0.69 11.18
N SER A 69 5.35 -0.05 11.78
CA SER A 69 6.39 0.50 12.65
C SER A 69 7.76 0.27 12.04
N SER A 70 8.65 1.26 12.14
CA SER A 70 10.03 1.10 11.71
C SER A 70 10.90 0.53 12.83
N ASP A 71 12.01 -0.11 12.43
CA ASP A 71 13.11 -0.31 13.35
C ASP A 71 13.71 1.04 13.82
N ALA A 72 14.36 1.02 14.99
CA ALA A 72 15.05 2.20 15.50
C ALA A 72 16.25 2.58 14.63
N PHE A 73 16.30 3.82 14.16
CA PHE A 73 17.36 4.32 13.28
C PHE A 73 17.86 5.70 13.70
N ALA A 74 19.09 6.02 13.28
CA ALA A 74 19.70 7.33 13.49
C ALA A 74 19.26 8.29 12.36
N LEU A 75 18.46 9.30 12.67
CA LEU A 75 18.05 10.31 11.71
C LEU A 75 19.16 11.35 11.46
N VAL A 76 19.69 11.90 12.54
CA VAL A 76 20.86 12.81 12.59
C VAL A 76 21.68 12.50 13.82
N SER A 77 22.90 13.03 13.90
CA SER A 77 23.78 12.79 15.06
C SER A 77 23.07 13.11 16.39
N GLY A 78 22.94 12.09 17.23
CA GLY A 78 22.33 12.18 18.55
C GLY A 78 20.79 12.11 18.57
N VAL A 79 20.13 11.86 17.43
CA VAL A 79 18.67 11.67 17.34
C VAL A 79 18.39 10.30 16.73
N ASN A 80 18.09 9.33 17.59
CA ASN A 80 17.56 8.04 17.20
C ASN A 80 16.05 8.06 17.39
N LEU A 81 15.31 7.49 16.46
CA LEU A 81 13.87 7.39 16.55
C LEU A 81 13.34 6.12 15.89
N GLU A 82 12.15 5.74 16.30
CA GLU A 82 11.27 4.79 15.64
C GLU A 82 10.11 5.57 15.06
N LEU A 83 9.54 5.12 13.95
CA LEU A 83 8.39 5.75 13.32
C LEU A 83 7.22 4.78 13.31
N ASP A 84 6.09 5.22 13.83
CA ASP A 84 4.80 4.58 13.65
C ASP A 84 4.04 5.28 12.54
N ALA A 85 3.94 4.62 11.39
CA ALA A 85 3.29 5.15 10.21
C ALA A 85 1.92 4.53 9.99
N ASN A 86 0.95 5.34 9.63
CA ASN A 86 -0.35 4.86 9.17
C ASN A 86 -0.71 5.50 7.85
N ARG A 87 -1.41 4.73 7.01
CA ARG A 87 -1.86 5.18 5.70
C ARG A 87 -3.33 4.87 5.50
N PHE A 88 -4.04 5.85 5.01
CA PHE A 88 -5.38 5.72 4.48
C PHE A 88 -5.38 5.96 2.98
N SER A 89 -6.16 5.19 2.20
CA SER A 89 -6.35 5.50 0.78
C SER A 89 -7.78 5.23 0.30
N LEU A 90 -8.18 5.98 -0.70
CA LEU A 90 -9.44 5.81 -1.43
C LEU A 90 -9.16 5.93 -2.93
N GLY A 91 -9.69 5.02 -3.74
CA GLY A 91 -9.46 5.04 -5.17
C GLY A 91 -10.55 4.38 -5.99
N ALA A 92 -10.43 4.52 -7.29
CA ALA A 92 -11.24 3.85 -8.30
C ALA A 92 -10.36 2.98 -9.20
N GLU A 93 -10.86 1.82 -9.58
CA GLU A 93 -10.21 0.88 -10.48
C GLU A 93 -11.15 0.58 -11.66
N TYR A 94 -10.59 0.62 -12.87
CA TYR A 94 -11.33 0.31 -14.10
C TYR A 94 -10.66 -0.82 -14.86
N ASP A 95 -11.42 -1.90 -15.12
CA ASP A 95 -10.92 -3.09 -15.82
C ASP A 95 -11.20 -3.03 -17.32
N ILE A 96 -10.18 -3.34 -18.10
CA ILE A 96 -10.20 -3.43 -19.56
C ILE A 96 -9.77 -4.85 -19.93
N PRO A 97 -10.66 -5.67 -20.52
CA PRO A 97 -10.28 -6.98 -21.03
C PRO A 97 -9.12 -6.86 -22.06
N ALA A 98 -8.08 -7.67 -21.89
CA ALA A 98 -6.89 -7.62 -22.73
C ALA A 98 -6.30 -9.02 -22.95
N GLY A 99 -6.58 -9.63 -24.09
CA GLY A 99 -6.11 -10.97 -24.43
C GLY A 99 -6.56 -12.02 -23.39
N PRO A 100 -5.62 -12.85 -22.84
CA PRO A 100 -5.96 -13.88 -21.85
C PRO A 100 -6.18 -13.31 -20.44
N GLY A 101 -6.08 -12.00 -20.25
CA GLY A 101 -6.19 -11.34 -18.95
C GLY A 101 -6.96 -10.03 -19.03
N ALA A 102 -6.64 -9.12 -18.09
CA ALA A 102 -7.19 -7.78 -18.06
C ALA A 102 -6.14 -6.75 -17.63
N VAL A 103 -6.26 -5.54 -18.16
CA VAL A 103 -5.57 -4.37 -17.64
C VAL A 103 -6.51 -3.66 -16.68
N THR A 104 -6.05 -3.39 -15.47
CA THR A 104 -6.74 -2.53 -14.49
C THR A 104 -6.02 -1.19 -14.44
N LEU A 105 -6.74 -0.12 -14.69
CA LEU A 105 -6.26 1.26 -14.43
C LEU A 105 -6.78 1.70 -13.08
N SER A 106 -5.96 2.39 -12.30
CA SER A 106 -6.34 2.90 -10.99
C SER A 106 -5.96 4.37 -10.82
N LEU A 107 -6.84 5.09 -10.12
CA LEU A 107 -6.62 6.45 -9.66
C LEU A 107 -7.08 6.52 -8.21
N GLY A 108 -6.23 7.03 -7.32
CA GLY A 108 -6.55 7.15 -5.91
C GLY A 108 -5.95 8.38 -5.24
N TYR A 109 -6.49 8.69 -4.09
CA TYR A 109 -5.91 9.60 -3.10
C TYR A 109 -5.49 8.79 -1.89
N ALA A 110 -4.35 9.14 -1.32
CA ALA A 110 -3.89 8.55 -0.07
C ALA A 110 -3.25 9.60 0.84
N GLN A 111 -3.24 9.30 2.12
CA GLN A 111 -2.56 10.10 3.13
C GLN A 111 -1.81 9.15 4.06
N THR A 112 -0.52 9.39 4.22
CA THR A 112 0.35 8.69 5.15
C THR A 112 0.77 9.68 6.23
N SER A 113 0.59 9.32 7.50
CA SER A 113 1.04 10.08 8.66
C SER A 113 1.98 9.22 9.47
N ALA A 114 3.00 9.81 10.06
CA ALA A 114 3.88 9.11 11.00
C ALA A 114 4.08 9.91 12.28
N GLU A 115 4.08 9.17 13.39
CA GLU A 115 4.49 9.64 14.72
C GLU A 115 5.89 9.10 15.02
N ALA A 116 6.70 9.86 15.73
CA ALA A 116 8.03 9.45 16.16
C ALA A 116 8.05 9.11 17.63
N GLU A 117 8.77 8.03 17.97
CA GLU A 117 9.09 7.64 19.33
C GLU A 117 10.62 7.63 19.55
N GLY A 118 11.08 7.77 20.80
CA GLY A 118 12.49 7.73 21.17
C GLY A 118 13.11 9.10 21.42
N GLY A 119 14.15 9.47 20.67
CA GLY A 119 14.91 10.73 20.88
C GLY A 119 14.17 12.00 20.45
N ALA A 120 13.10 11.87 19.68
CA ALA A 120 12.11 12.89 19.38
C ALA A 120 10.74 12.24 19.45
N THR A 121 9.72 12.94 19.92
CA THR A 121 8.37 12.41 20.09
C THR A 121 7.34 13.35 19.50
N GLY A 122 6.26 12.76 18.96
CA GLY A 122 5.12 13.45 18.37
C GLY A 122 5.01 13.29 16.86
N ASP A 123 4.10 14.06 16.26
CA ASP A 123 3.86 13.99 14.82
C ASP A 123 5.14 14.31 14.03
N ALA A 124 5.60 13.39 13.22
CA ALA A 124 6.85 13.49 12.47
C ALA A 124 6.62 14.07 11.08
N PHE A 125 5.66 13.51 10.33
CA PHE A 125 5.31 14.01 8.99
C PHE A 125 3.89 13.63 8.57
N ASN A 126 3.44 14.32 7.53
CA ASN A 126 2.24 14.02 6.77
C ASN A 126 2.58 14.00 5.29
N ASN A 127 2.14 12.99 4.56
CA ASN A 127 2.36 12.86 3.13
C ASN A 127 1.02 12.62 2.42
N ARG A 128 0.59 13.57 1.60
CA ARG A 128 -0.61 13.47 0.78
C ARG A 128 -0.23 13.06 -0.63
N GLN A 129 -0.99 12.14 -1.21
CA GLN A 129 -0.60 11.54 -2.48
C GLN A 129 -1.78 11.36 -3.42
N ILE A 130 -1.51 11.58 -4.71
CA ILE A 130 -2.31 11.04 -5.80
C ILE A 130 -1.60 9.80 -6.31
N VAL A 131 -2.31 8.69 -6.40
CA VAL A 131 -1.77 7.40 -6.85
C VAL A 131 -2.34 7.07 -8.22
N LEU A 132 -1.47 6.93 -9.20
CA LEU A 132 -1.81 6.46 -10.55
C LEU A 132 -1.27 5.04 -10.72
N GLY A 133 -2.12 4.11 -11.14
CA GLY A 133 -1.71 2.72 -11.30
C GLY A 133 -2.19 2.09 -12.60
N ALA A 134 -1.41 1.13 -13.07
CA ALA A 134 -1.80 0.21 -14.13
C ALA A 134 -1.33 -1.19 -13.75
N ARG A 135 -2.20 -2.19 -13.92
CA ARG A 135 -1.88 -3.59 -13.65
C ARG A 135 -2.39 -4.46 -14.77
N TYR A 136 -1.58 -5.42 -15.21
CA TYR A 136 -2.00 -6.52 -16.05
C TYR A 136 -2.04 -7.81 -15.23
N GLY A 137 -3.19 -8.48 -15.23
CA GLY A 137 -3.38 -9.76 -14.55
C GLY A 137 -3.84 -10.84 -15.53
N MET A 138 -3.34 -12.07 -15.34
CA MET A 138 -3.70 -13.23 -16.17
C MET A 138 -3.83 -14.50 -15.33
N SER A 139 -4.75 -15.38 -15.73
CA SER A 139 -4.86 -16.72 -15.14
C SER A 139 -3.78 -17.64 -15.70
N LEU A 140 -3.13 -18.38 -14.80
CA LEU A 140 -2.16 -19.43 -15.14
C LEU A 140 -2.80 -20.83 -15.11
N GLY A 141 -4.09 -20.94 -14.78
CA GLY A 141 -4.81 -22.19 -14.60
C GLY A 141 -4.72 -22.75 -13.17
N ALA A 142 -5.52 -23.77 -12.87
CA ALA A 142 -5.58 -24.46 -11.57
C ALA A 142 -5.74 -23.50 -10.35
N GLY A 143 -6.44 -22.39 -10.50
CA GLY A 143 -6.63 -21.38 -9.46
C GLY A 143 -5.45 -20.42 -9.29
N PHE A 144 -4.37 -20.57 -10.04
CA PHE A 144 -3.24 -19.64 -10.00
C PHE A 144 -3.44 -18.47 -10.95
N THR A 145 -2.94 -17.32 -10.52
CA THR A 145 -2.91 -16.10 -11.33
C THR A 145 -1.62 -15.33 -11.05
N ALA A 146 -1.15 -14.62 -12.06
CA ALA A 146 -0.04 -13.69 -11.92
C ALA A 146 -0.46 -12.30 -12.36
N SER A 147 0.10 -11.27 -11.74
CA SER A 147 -0.09 -9.89 -12.21
C SER A 147 1.17 -9.06 -12.06
N LEU A 148 1.35 -8.16 -13.01
CA LEU A 148 2.37 -7.11 -13.01
C LEU A 148 1.68 -5.76 -12.84
N ALA A 149 2.15 -4.96 -11.91
CA ALA A 149 1.61 -3.64 -11.61
C ALA A 149 2.68 -2.57 -11.68
N VAL A 150 2.29 -1.37 -12.08
CA VAL A 150 3.10 -0.16 -11.98
C VAL A 150 2.25 0.88 -11.26
N ASN A 151 2.78 1.50 -10.21
CA ASN A 151 2.13 2.58 -9.50
C ASN A 151 3.08 3.77 -9.44
N HIS A 152 2.54 4.95 -9.66
CA HIS A 152 3.25 6.21 -9.52
C HIS A 152 2.55 7.06 -8.47
N PHE A 153 3.33 7.52 -7.49
CA PHE A 153 2.85 8.35 -6.38
C PHE A 153 3.28 9.79 -6.63
N ILE A 154 2.31 10.68 -6.70
CA ILE A 154 2.55 12.13 -6.75
C ILE A 154 2.35 12.63 -5.34
N SER A 155 3.44 12.96 -4.65
CA SER A 155 3.48 13.24 -3.23
C SER A 155 3.55 14.73 -2.93
N ASP A 156 2.90 15.12 -1.83
CA ASP A 156 3.01 16.41 -1.14
C ASP A 156 3.40 16.10 0.31
N PHE A 157 4.71 16.10 0.57
CA PHE A 157 5.30 15.70 1.84
C PHE A 157 5.52 16.92 2.73
N GLU A 158 5.08 16.86 3.97
CA GLU A 158 5.25 17.90 4.98
C GLU A 158 5.81 17.30 6.28
N ALA A 159 7.05 17.66 6.63
CA ALA A 159 7.60 17.35 7.95
C ALA A 159 6.99 18.30 8.99
N GLU A 160 6.43 17.73 10.06
CA GLU A 160 5.68 18.52 11.06
C GLU A 160 6.55 19.54 11.78
N ALA A 161 6.03 20.76 11.93
CA ALA A 161 6.77 21.89 12.51
C ALA A 161 7.13 21.70 14.00
N GLY A 162 6.33 20.87 14.70
CA GLY A 162 6.57 20.51 16.10
C GLY A 162 7.61 19.42 16.30
N PHE A 163 7.97 18.70 15.22
CA PHE A 163 8.90 17.59 15.29
C PHE A 163 10.34 18.07 15.46
N SER A 164 10.95 17.79 16.62
CA SER A 164 12.38 17.97 16.88
C SER A 164 12.97 19.31 16.38
N THR A 165 14.17 19.29 15.82
CA THR A 165 14.91 20.47 15.33
C THR A 165 14.76 20.66 13.82
N ALA A 166 15.05 21.85 13.29
CA ALA A 166 15.03 22.10 11.85
C ALA A 166 15.95 21.15 11.04
N PRO A 167 17.17 20.79 11.50
CA PRO A 167 17.97 19.76 10.82
C PRO A 167 17.33 18.38 10.78
N ALA A 168 16.64 17.96 11.84
CA ALA A 168 15.95 16.67 11.87
C ALA A 168 14.76 16.65 10.89
N ARG A 169 13.98 17.73 10.80
CA ARG A 169 12.91 17.85 9.79
C ARG A 169 13.45 17.80 8.36
N ALA A 170 14.56 18.50 8.11
CA ALA A 170 15.20 18.47 6.79
C ALA A 170 15.70 17.07 6.43
N ALA A 171 16.22 16.32 7.41
CA ALA A 171 16.65 14.94 7.21
C ALA A 171 15.47 13.98 6.93
N LEU A 172 14.32 14.15 7.62
CA LEU A 172 13.09 13.42 7.30
C LEU A 172 12.62 13.69 5.87
N ALA A 173 12.55 14.98 5.48
CA ALA A 173 12.15 15.34 4.13
C ALA A 173 13.14 14.74 3.10
N GLN A 174 14.45 14.85 3.32
CA GLN A 174 15.44 14.25 2.42
C GLN A 174 15.28 12.73 2.28
N ARG A 175 14.79 12.05 3.32
CA ARG A 175 14.67 10.59 3.37
C ARG A 175 13.37 10.07 2.74
N TYR A 176 12.25 10.77 2.93
CA TYR A 176 10.92 10.28 2.60
C TYR A 176 10.19 11.09 1.54
N ASP A 177 10.61 12.35 1.29
CA ASP A 177 9.99 13.17 0.26
C ASP A 177 10.39 12.68 -1.13
N GLY A 178 9.40 12.58 -2.00
CA GLY A 178 9.59 12.16 -3.38
C GLY A 178 8.31 11.60 -3.98
N SER A 179 8.37 11.34 -5.26
CA SER A 179 7.27 10.76 -6.05
C SER A 179 7.71 9.39 -6.60
N PRO A 180 7.75 8.34 -5.78
CA PRO A 180 8.25 7.04 -6.19
C PRO A 180 7.38 6.39 -7.26
N THR A 181 8.02 5.53 -8.05
CA THR A 181 7.34 4.66 -9.01
C THR A 181 7.65 3.21 -8.66
N SER A 182 6.65 2.49 -8.19
CA SER A 182 6.77 1.09 -7.82
C SER A 182 6.37 0.17 -8.96
N VAL A 183 7.14 -0.89 -9.18
CA VAL A 183 6.82 -1.99 -10.09
C VAL A 183 6.66 -3.26 -9.26
N GLY A 184 5.48 -3.86 -9.29
CA GLY A 184 5.15 -5.02 -8.46
C GLY A 184 4.76 -6.26 -9.27
N LEU A 185 5.17 -7.41 -8.78
CA LEU A 185 4.75 -8.73 -9.26
C LEU A 185 3.96 -9.41 -8.13
N THR A 186 2.75 -9.89 -8.46
CA THR A 186 1.97 -10.70 -7.53
C THR A 186 1.69 -12.06 -8.11
N LEU A 187 1.88 -13.08 -7.28
CA LEU A 187 1.39 -14.44 -7.51
C LEU A 187 0.26 -14.71 -6.52
N ALA A 188 -0.87 -15.21 -7.03
CA ALA A 188 -2.01 -15.53 -6.19
C ALA A 188 -2.56 -16.92 -6.50
N TYR A 189 -3.13 -17.54 -5.48
CA TYR A 189 -3.78 -18.84 -5.55
C TYR A 189 -5.17 -18.76 -4.92
N ALA A 190 -6.18 -19.16 -5.65
CA ALA A 190 -7.56 -19.25 -5.20
C ALA A 190 -7.94 -20.72 -4.98
N PRO A 191 -7.84 -21.26 -3.73
CA PRO A 191 -8.27 -22.61 -3.42
C PRO A 191 -9.78 -22.80 -3.55
N THR A 192 -10.54 -21.73 -3.42
CA THR A 192 -11.99 -21.66 -3.62
C THR A 192 -12.38 -20.35 -4.29
N ASP A 193 -13.62 -20.21 -4.75
CA ASP A 193 -14.13 -18.97 -5.34
C ASP A 193 -14.15 -17.81 -4.31
N TYR A 194 -14.25 -18.12 -3.02
CA TYR A 194 -14.38 -17.15 -1.94
C TYR A 194 -13.06 -16.74 -1.30
N LEU A 195 -11.95 -17.46 -1.58
CA LEU A 195 -10.69 -17.25 -0.89
C LEU A 195 -9.54 -17.16 -1.87
N THR A 196 -8.71 -16.16 -1.72
CA THR A 196 -7.45 -16.01 -2.47
C THR A 196 -6.31 -15.74 -1.50
N ILE A 197 -5.21 -16.46 -1.67
CA ILE A 197 -3.95 -16.24 -0.97
C ILE A 197 -3.00 -15.59 -1.98
N HIS A 198 -2.22 -14.59 -1.58
CA HIS A 198 -1.31 -13.93 -2.50
C HIS A 198 0.00 -13.51 -1.84
N LEU A 199 1.03 -13.47 -2.67
CA LEU A 199 2.37 -12.95 -2.37
C LEU A 199 2.70 -11.87 -3.38
N THR A 200 3.12 -10.71 -2.91
CA THR A 200 3.55 -9.59 -3.76
C THR A 200 4.99 -9.21 -3.43
N TYR A 201 5.78 -8.97 -4.46
CA TYR A 201 7.05 -8.29 -4.39
C TYR A 201 6.96 -7.03 -5.25
N ALA A 202 7.41 -5.92 -4.74
CA ALA A 202 7.46 -4.66 -5.48
C ALA A 202 8.79 -3.95 -5.24
N THR A 203 9.25 -3.22 -6.25
CA THR A 203 10.32 -2.25 -6.09
C THR A 203 9.76 -1.02 -5.38
N GLU A 204 10.54 -0.31 -4.64
CA GLU A 204 10.11 0.86 -3.88
C GLU A 204 9.00 0.54 -2.86
N ASP A 205 8.61 1.53 -2.09
CA ASP A 205 7.49 1.42 -1.17
C ASP A 205 6.16 1.49 -1.93
N SER A 206 5.53 0.34 -2.11
CA SER A 206 4.24 0.23 -2.77
C SER A 206 3.04 0.40 -1.84
N LEU A 207 3.27 0.46 -0.52
CA LEU A 207 2.22 0.45 0.50
C LEU A 207 2.08 1.77 1.24
N LEU A 208 3.12 2.31 1.84
CA LEU A 208 3.08 3.63 2.48
C LEU A 208 3.30 4.76 1.49
N GLY A 209 3.93 4.46 0.33
CA GLY A 209 4.22 5.41 -0.73
C GLY A 209 5.32 6.41 -0.36
N LEU A 210 6.24 6.01 0.50
CA LEU A 210 7.38 6.81 0.91
C LEU A 210 8.55 6.57 -0.06
N ALA A 211 9.26 7.63 -0.43
CA ALA A 211 10.42 7.49 -1.30
C ALA A 211 11.60 6.78 -0.61
N GLY A 212 12.48 6.17 -1.40
CA GLY A 212 13.75 5.61 -0.95
C GLY A 212 13.69 4.22 -0.33
N ALA A 213 12.62 3.45 -0.54
CA ALA A 213 12.61 2.02 -0.21
C ALA A 213 13.31 1.21 -1.31
N ASP A 214 13.99 0.13 -0.95
CA ASP A 214 14.59 -0.80 -1.91
C ASP A 214 13.54 -1.73 -2.49
N ASN A 215 12.67 -2.27 -1.65
CA ASN A 215 11.58 -3.14 -2.05
C ASN A 215 10.49 -3.25 -0.97
N THR A 216 9.35 -3.79 -1.38
CA THR A 216 8.26 -4.19 -0.49
C THR A 216 7.88 -5.64 -0.76
N ILE A 217 7.73 -6.41 0.31
CA ILE A 217 7.21 -7.78 0.25
C ILE A 217 5.92 -7.82 1.05
N SER A 218 4.86 -8.39 0.47
CA SER A 218 3.62 -8.63 1.22
C SER A 218 3.06 -10.03 0.97
N PHE A 219 2.49 -10.59 2.02
CA PHE A 219 1.72 -11.83 1.99
C PHE A 219 0.34 -11.58 2.57
N GLY A 220 -0.69 -12.00 1.86
CA GLY A 220 -2.04 -11.71 2.30
C GLY A 220 -3.08 -12.73 1.86
N VAL A 221 -4.27 -12.50 2.42
CA VAL A 221 -5.47 -13.29 2.17
C VAL A 221 -6.60 -12.35 1.79
N ARG A 222 -7.38 -12.75 0.79
CA ARG A 222 -8.57 -12.03 0.34
C ARG A 222 -9.79 -12.93 0.39
N ALA A 223 -10.87 -12.42 0.95
CA ALA A 223 -12.21 -13.00 0.86
C ALA A 223 -13.06 -12.23 -0.17
N ASN A 224 -13.86 -12.96 -0.96
CA ASN A 224 -14.78 -12.42 -1.97
C ASN A 224 -16.22 -12.80 -1.60
N PHE A 225 -17.19 -11.89 -1.79
CA PHE A 225 -18.60 -12.08 -1.42
C PHE A 225 -19.55 -11.60 -2.51
#